data_47bc097822b37c2585e7fb0201811592
#
_entry.id   47bc097822b37c2585e7fb0201811592
#
_cell.length_a   1.000
_cell.length_b   1.000
_cell.length_c   1.000
_cell.angle_alpha   90.00
_cell.angle_beta   90.00
_cell.angle_gamma   90.00
#
_symmetry.space_group_name_H-M   'P 1'
#
loop_
_entity.id
_entity.type
_entity.pdbx_description
1 polymer ?
#
loop_
_entity_poly.entity_id
_entity_poly.type
_entity_poly.pdbx_seq_one_letter_code
_entity_poly.pdbx_strand_id
1 'polypeptide(L)'
;MGLALALGGLSGCALLGDDDAGSGPVTSAAPAPPGVVEEVKRVLRRRAVAVREGREEVFRSGLVRRTGDFGLAQAAYYEALQDLPVQVFRYSFDPADVLRVEESYWVVVRVHLQLEGYDAAPVVSRDRYLFTPGGRGRLRLASVTDEAWEERNGVLAQPWDRGPVEVREVAGVLGVFDPAAVGSAEALLASVQRGIADVSALVPYDWERRVVVYAPGDTGFLASLAELPGGDPDLVLDDADPGSGSAGVRIALHPRMLTREDAARDRLVRHELTHVALGLRDDAVPVWLSEGIAEWVSAAPLAPEDRALSTASLVAARDGLAEGGLDMPPSDGFNGETSGANYGLSWWACEALTTAYGDEVLWTLVDDLDAAAEVVSARGDAPGAGVDERGAEVLAQRTGLATTDLARRAARLMVATYGP
;
A
#
# COMPACT_ATOMS: atom_id res chain seq x y z
N MET A 1 -8.78 -18.43 -2.91
CA MET A 1 -7.94 -17.97 -1.82
C MET A 1 -7.45 -16.61 -2.24
N GLY A 2 -7.80 -15.59 -1.51
CA GLY A 2 -7.28 -14.24 -1.72
C GLY A 2 -5.97 -14.16 -0.97
N LEU A 3 -4.93 -13.77 -1.66
CA LEU A 3 -3.62 -13.48 -1.10
C LEU A 3 -3.60 -11.99 -0.78
N ALA A 4 -3.14 -11.65 0.37
CA ALA A 4 -2.92 -10.28 0.79
C ALA A 4 -1.41 -10.04 0.91
N LEU A 5 -0.95 -8.87 0.55
CA LEU A 5 0.45 -8.47 0.68
C LEU A 5 0.56 -7.10 1.34
N ALA A 6 1.43 -7.06 2.33
CA ALA A 6 2.01 -5.81 2.79
C ALA A 6 3.22 -5.48 1.92
N LEU A 7 3.24 -4.30 1.30
CA LEU A 7 4.42 -3.79 0.63
C LEU A 7 5.23 -2.95 1.60
N GLY A 8 6.29 -3.56 2.13
CA GLY A 8 7.37 -2.81 2.75
C GLY A 8 8.02 -1.87 1.73
N GLY A 9 8.31 -0.63 2.17
CA GLY A 9 8.88 0.40 1.34
C GLY A 9 10.22 0.00 0.73
N LEU A 10 10.26 -0.29 -0.55
CA LEU A 10 11.51 -0.41 -1.29
C LEU A 10 12.03 1.00 -1.63
N SER A 11 12.97 1.46 -0.82
CA SER A 11 13.86 2.56 -1.19
C SER A 11 14.74 2.13 -2.37
N GLY A 12 14.21 2.27 -3.59
CA GLY A 12 14.98 2.14 -4.81
C GLY A 12 15.90 3.35 -4.97
N CYS A 13 17.10 3.30 -4.45
CA CYS A 13 18.20 4.12 -4.96
C CYS A 13 18.49 3.65 -6.39
N ALA A 14 17.90 4.32 -7.37
CA ALA A 14 18.30 4.19 -8.75
C ALA A 14 19.72 4.75 -8.89
N LEU A 15 20.71 3.88 -8.91
CA LEU A 15 22.01 4.16 -9.47
C LEU A 15 21.82 4.52 -10.95
N LEU A 16 22.20 5.73 -11.29
CA LEU A 16 22.37 6.21 -12.66
C LEU A 16 23.35 5.27 -13.39
N GLY A 17 22.80 4.33 -14.14
CA GLY A 17 23.50 3.62 -15.20
C GLY A 17 23.19 4.31 -16.51
N ASP A 18 24.16 5.04 -17.05
CA ASP A 18 24.22 5.40 -18.47
C ASP A 18 24.25 4.12 -19.29
N ASP A 19 23.22 3.88 -20.09
CA ASP A 19 23.40 3.13 -21.33
C ASP A 19 22.28 3.45 -22.35
N ASP A 20 22.75 3.94 -23.42
CA ASP A 20 22.35 4.38 -24.73
C ASP A 20 21.33 3.43 -25.42
N ALA A 21 20.34 4.04 -26.06
CA ALA A 21 19.88 3.79 -27.43
C ALA A 21 18.35 3.90 -27.60
N GLY A 22 17.93 5.05 -28.07
CA GLY A 22 16.57 5.25 -28.57
C GLY A 22 16.39 6.70 -29.05
N SER A 23 16.97 7.04 -30.20
CA SER A 23 16.90 8.38 -30.81
C SER A 23 15.48 8.75 -31.26
N GLY A 24 14.67 9.27 -30.32
CA GLY A 24 13.62 10.22 -30.67
C GLY A 24 14.18 11.64 -30.54
N PRO A 25 13.63 12.66 -31.23
CA PRO A 25 14.17 14.00 -31.17
C PRO A 25 14.14 14.51 -29.73
N VAL A 26 15.30 14.54 -29.09
CA VAL A 26 15.51 15.22 -27.82
C VAL A 26 15.37 16.72 -28.09
N THR A 27 14.17 17.23 -27.95
CA THR A 27 13.96 18.68 -27.92
C THR A 27 14.65 19.13 -26.65
N SER A 28 15.78 19.81 -26.79
CA SER A 28 16.52 20.42 -25.68
C SER A 28 15.55 21.27 -24.85
N ALA A 29 15.16 20.76 -23.69
CA ALA A 29 14.24 21.45 -22.80
C ALA A 29 14.97 22.65 -22.19
N ALA A 30 14.75 23.82 -22.76
CA ALA A 30 15.27 25.06 -22.15
C ALA A 30 14.50 25.35 -20.85
N PRO A 31 15.18 25.85 -19.81
CA PRO A 31 14.51 26.26 -18.57
C PRO A 31 13.37 27.24 -18.89
N ALA A 32 12.24 27.04 -18.21
CA ALA A 32 11.11 27.91 -18.42
C ALA A 32 11.40 29.35 -17.95
N PRO A 33 10.90 30.36 -18.67
CA PRO A 33 11.03 31.75 -18.24
C PRO A 33 10.46 31.97 -16.83
N PRO A 34 11.08 32.81 -15.97
CA PRO A 34 10.61 33.05 -14.59
C PRO A 34 9.13 33.43 -14.51
N GLY A 35 8.60 34.17 -15.48
CA GLY A 35 7.19 34.53 -15.55
C GLY A 35 6.23 33.33 -15.74
N VAL A 36 6.69 32.26 -16.38
CA VAL A 36 5.95 31.01 -16.54
C VAL A 36 5.85 30.28 -15.20
N VAL A 37 6.99 30.16 -14.49
CA VAL A 37 7.06 29.52 -13.16
C VAL A 37 6.09 30.20 -12.18
N GLU A 38 6.06 31.53 -12.14
CA GLU A 38 5.17 32.29 -11.26
C GLU A 38 3.70 32.12 -11.66
N GLU A 39 3.42 31.98 -12.96
CA GLU A 39 2.04 31.74 -13.43
C GLU A 39 1.55 30.32 -13.08
N VAL A 40 2.40 29.29 -13.20
CA VAL A 40 2.12 27.92 -12.73
C VAL A 40 1.82 27.94 -11.22
N LYS A 41 2.70 28.53 -10.40
CA LYS A 41 2.48 28.70 -8.96
C LYS A 41 1.13 29.35 -8.66
N ARG A 42 0.79 30.40 -9.40
CA ARG A 42 -0.46 31.13 -9.23
C ARG A 42 -1.68 30.25 -9.53
N VAL A 43 -1.64 29.47 -10.62
CA VAL A 43 -2.75 28.57 -11.00
C VAL A 43 -2.92 27.49 -9.94
N LEU A 44 -1.85 26.79 -9.55
CA LEU A 44 -1.87 25.70 -8.57
C LEU A 44 -2.32 26.20 -7.19
N ARG A 45 -1.76 27.32 -6.71
CA ARG A 45 -2.15 27.93 -5.44
C ARG A 45 -3.64 28.31 -5.41
N ARG A 46 -4.17 28.86 -6.52
CA ARG A 46 -5.57 29.22 -6.62
C ARG A 46 -6.47 27.98 -6.57
N ARG A 47 -6.09 26.89 -7.21
CA ARG A 47 -6.80 25.61 -7.15
C ARG A 47 -6.80 25.05 -5.72
N ALA A 48 -5.64 25.00 -5.06
CA ALA A 48 -5.54 24.51 -3.69
C ALA A 48 -6.39 25.31 -2.69
N VAL A 49 -6.37 26.64 -2.81
CA VAL A 49 -7.24 27.51 -1.98
C VAL A 49 -8.72 27.25 -2.26
N ALA A 50 -9.08 27.04 -3.54
CA ALA A 50 -10.46 26.77 -3.93
C ALA A 50 -11.01 25.44 -3.38
N VAL A 51 -10.19 24.39 -3.29
CA VAL A 51 -10.57 23.11 -2.63
C VAL A 51 -10.88 23.36 -1.15
N ARG A 52 -9.95 24.00 -0.43
CA ARG A 52 -10.11 24.25 1.02
C ARG A 52 -11.26 25.19 1.40
N GLU A 53 -11.68 26.05 0.47
CA GLU A 53 -12.74 27.02 0.70
C GLU A 53 -14.07 26.63 0.06
N GLY A 54 -14.19 25.42 -0.49
CA GLY A 54 -15.42 24.94 -1.11
C GLY A 54 -15.85 25.74 -2.35
N ARG A 55 -14.88 26.24 -3.18
CA ARG A 55 -15.17 27.14 -4.31
C ARG A 55 -14.94 26.49 -5.67
N GLU A 56 -15.85 25.64 -6.12
CA GLU A 56 -15.75 24.89 -7.39
C GLU A 56 -15.48 25.80 -8.60
N GLU A 57 -16.24 26.89 -8.75
CA GLU A 57 -16.08 27.83 -9.86
C GLU A 57 -14.65 28.39 -9.95
N VAL A 58 -14.02 28.65 -8.80
CA VAL A 58 -12.64 29.14 -8.72
C VAL A 58 -11.67 28.02 -9.10
N PHE A 59 -11.89 26.80 -8.62
CA PHE A 59 -11.10 25.62 -8.94
C PHE A 59 -11.06 25.37 -10.45
N ARG A 60 -12.20 25.41 -11.11
CA ARG A 60 -12.34 25.16 -12.56
C ARG A 60 -12.00 26.37 -13.43
N SER A 61 -11.86 27.56 -12.86
CA SER A 61 -11.63 28.79 -13.64
C SER A 61 -10.32 28.84 -14.41
N GLY A 62 -9.34 28.03 -14.00
CA GLY A 62 -8.01 27.91 -14.61
C GLY A 62 -7.92 26.88 -15.73
N LEU A 63 -8.98 26.12 -16.02
CA LEU A 63 -8.97 25.07 -17.05
C LEU A 63 -9.03 25.68 -18.46
N VAL A 64 -8.43 24.98 -19.45
CA VAL A 64 -8.53 25.33 -20.87
C VAL A 64 -9.99 25.31 -21.31
N ARG A 65 -10.70 24.26 -20.97
CA ARG A 65 -12.13 24.08 -21.19
C ARG A 65 -12.81 23.62 -19.92
N ARG A 66 -13.90 24.25 -19.54
CA ARG A 66 -14.71 23.85 -18.38
C ARG A 66 -15.76 22.80 -18.73
N THR A 67 -16.03 22.66 -20.02
CA THR A 67 -16.95 21.69 -20.61
C THR A 67 -16.16 20.71 -21.46
N GLY A 68 -16.65 19.49 -21.62
CA GLY A 68 -15.94 18.38 -22.22
C GLY A 68 -15.29 17.48 -21.16
N ASP A 69 -14.72 16.36 -21.58
CA ASP A 69 -14.31 15.25 -20.70
C ASP A 69 -13.35 15.70 -19.59
N PHE A 70 -12.31 16.46 -19.92
CA PHE A 70 -11.38 17.00 -18.91
C PHE A 70 -12.06 17.91 -17.89
N GLY A 71 -12.96 18.79 -18.34
CA GLY A 71 -13.71 19.69 -17.47
C GLY A 71 -14.66 18.94 -16.54
N LEU A 72 -15.29 17.87 -17.02
CA LEU A 72 -16.16 16.99 -16.23
C LEU A 72 -15.35 16.14 -15.23
N ALA A 73 -14.23 15.56 -15.66
CA ALA A 73 -13.32 14.83 -14.77
C ALA A 73 -12.81 15.74 -13.64
N GLN A 74 -12.46 16.99 -13.93
CA GLN A 74 -12.02 17.94 -12.91
C GLN A 74 -13.15 18.42 -11.98
N ALA A 75 -14.41 18.37 -12.41
CA ALA A 75 -15.56 18.59 -11.53
C ALA A 75 -15.74 17.41 -10.57
N ALA A 76 -15.74 16.17 -11.08
CA ALA A 76 -15.83 14.95 -10.26
C ALA A 76 -14.68 14.86 -9.24
N TYR A 77 -13.45 15.16 -9.67
CA TYR A 77 -12.30 15.24 -8.77
C TYR A 77 -12.50 16.27 -7.64
N TYR A 78 -13.03 17.44 -7.97
CA TYR A 78 -13.33 18.45 -6.96
C TYR A 78 -14.42 18.00 -5.99
N GLU A 79 -15.51 17.40 -6.49
CA GLU A 79 -16.59 16.84 -5.67
C GLU A 79 -16.06 15.77 -4.72
N ALA A 80 -15.26 14.83 -5.22
CA ALA A 80 -14.64 13.79 -4.41
C ALA A 80 -13.77 14.38 -3.27
N LEU A 81 -13.00 15.43 -3.55
CA LEU A 81 -12.22 16.12 -2.51
C LEU A 81 -13.08 16.86 -1.48
N GLN A 82 -14.33 17.25 -1.81
CA GLN A 82 -15.24 17.86 -0.84
C GLN A 82 -15.91 16.82 0.07
N ASP A 83 -16.03 15.58 -0.37
CA ASP A 83 -16.59 14.47 0.41
C ASP A 83 -15.56 13.85 1.37
N LEU A 84 -14.26 14.07 1.12
CA LEU A 84 -13.18 13.62 1.99
C LEU A 84 -12.95 14.59 3.16
N PRO A 85 -12.55 14.11 4.35
CA PRO A 85 -12.17 14.95 5.49
C PRO A 85 -10.78 15.58 5.27
N VAL A 86 -10.68 16.50 4.31
CA VAL A 86 -9.41 17.12 3.91
C VAL A 86 -8.92 18.14 4.93
N GLN A 87 -7.83 17.85 5.62
CA GLN A 87 -7.12 18.76 6.52
C GLN A 87 -6.10 19.63 5.77
N VAL A 88 -5.28 18.99 4.91
CA VAL A 88 -4.28 19.67 4.09
C VAL A 88 -4.52 19.35 2.62
N PHE A 89 -4.55 20.38 1.79
CA PHE A 89 -4.50 20.24 0.34
C PHE A 89 -3.62 21.35 -0.24
N ARG A 90 -2.51 20.96 -0.86
CA ARG A 90 -1.59 21.90 -1.50
C ARG A 90 -0.84 21.24 -2.64
N TYR A 91 -0.33 22.07 -3.53
CA TYR A 91 0.57 21.64 -4.61
C TYR A 91 1.98 22.16 -4.37
N SER A 92 2.97 21.39 -4.81
CA SER A 92 4.36 21.85 -4.97
C SER A 92 4.95 21.33 -6.27
N PHE A 93 6.01 21.96 -6.74
CA PHE A 93 6.80 21.51 -7.88
C PHE A 93 8.18 22.14 -7.82
N ASP A 94 9.17 21.53 -8.46
CA ASP A 94 10.48 22.14 -8.66
C ASP A 94 10.43 23.03 -9.91
N PRO A 95 10.84 24.30 -9.85
CA PRO A 95 10.96 25.16 -11.02
C PRO A 95 11.83 24.56 -12.15
N ALA A 96 12.79 23.68 -11.82
CA ALA A 96 13.62 23.00 -12.80
C ALA A 96 12.83 21.93 -13.59
N ASP A 97 11.73 21.39 -13.03
CA ASP A 97 10.86 20.41 -13.68
C ASP A 97 9.87 21.04 -14.69
N VAL A 98 9.90 22.35 -14.87
CA VAL A 98 9.04 23.02 -15.85
C VAL A 98 9.67 22.90 -17.24
N LEU A 99 9.13 21.98 -18.04
CA LEU A 99 9.65 21.67 -19.36
C LEU A 99 8.79 22.33 -20.45
N ARG A 100 9.41 23.12 -21.31
CA ARG A 100 8.73 23.71 -22.46
C ARG A 100 8.66 22.71 -23.62
N VAL A 101 7.45 22.45 -24.10
CA VAL A 101 7.19 21.67 -25.32
C VAL A 101 6.32 22.53 -26.25
N GLU A 102 6.91 22.99 -27.35
CA GLU A 102 6.29 23.95 -28.27
C GLU A 102 5.88 25.26 -27.54
N GLU A 103 4.58 25.55 -27.49
CA GLU A 103 4.03 26.71 -26.76
C GLU A 103 3.51 26.36 -25.38
N SER A 104 3.57 25.09 -24.97
CA SER A 104 3.01 24.57 -23.75
C SER A 104 4.10 24.19 -22.75
N TYR A 105 3.70 23.89 -21.51
CA TYR A 105 4.64 23.55 -20.43
C TYR A 105 4.15 22.32 -19.68
N TRP A 106 4.98 21.28 -19.63
CA TRP A 106 4.81 20.16 -18.74
C TRP A 106 5.51 20.44 -17.40
N VAL A 107 4.85 20.07 -16.31
CA VAL A 107 5.35 20.32 -14.96
C VAL A 107 5.08 19.08 -14.11
N VAL A 108 6.08 18.52 -13.47
CA VAL A 108 5.89 17.49 -12.45
C VAL A 108 5.36 18.17 -11.19
N VAL A 109 4.12 17.91 -10.86
CA VAL A 109 3.41 18.50 -9.72
C VAL A 109 3.28 17.45 -8.63
N ARG A 110 3.62 17.82 -7.39
CA ARG A 110 3.33 17.03 -6.19
C ARG A 110 2.07 17.55 -5.55
N VAL A 111 1.13 16.65 -5.32
CA VAL A 111 -0.12 16.91 -4.58
C VAL A 111 0.08 16.42 -3.16
N HIS A 112 -0.09 17.31 -2.19
CA HIS A 112 -0.03 16.97 -0.77
C HIS A 112 -1.45 16.98 -0.21
N LEU A 113 -1.94 15.81 0.15
CA LEU A 113 -3.25 15.60 0.73
C LEU A 113 -3.10 14.96 2.11
N GLN A 114 -3.78 15.53 3.12
CA GLN A 114 -3.87 14.93 4.45
C GLN A 114 -5.34 14.82 4.83
N LEU A 115 -5.74 13.64 5.22
CA LEU A 115 -7.09 13.35 5.71
C LEU A 115 -7.12 13.52 7.24
N GLU A 116 -8.02 14.39 7.71
CA GLU A 116 -8.15 14.72 9.14
C GLU A 116 -8.50 13.48 9.95
N GLY A 117 -7.68 13.20 10.95
CA GLY A 117 -7.88 12.07 11.85
C GLY A 117 -7.42 10.70 11.31
N TYR A 118 -6.93 10.63 10.06
CA TYR A 118 -6.46 9.38 9.44
C TYR A 118 -4.99 9.43 9.02
N ASP A 119 -4.49 10.60 8.65
CA ASP A 119 -3.11 10.76 8.22
C ASP A 119 -2.29 11.50 9.28
N ALA A 120 -1.13 10.96 9.64
CA ALA A 120 -0.19 11.62 10.55
C ALA A 120 0.49 12.82 9.87
N ALA A 121 0.68 12.76 8.55
CA ALA A 121 1.30 13.80 7.73
C ALA A 121 0.63 13.82 6.33
N PRO A 122 0.86 14.87 5.52
CA PRO A 122 0.35 14.87 4.14
C PRO A 122 0.96 13.75 3.30
N VAL A 123 0.12 12.90 2.76
CA VAL A 123 0.46 11.94 1.70
C VAL A 123 0.79 12.71 0.42
N VAL A 124 1.86 12.34 -0.26
CA VAL A 124 2.37 13.05 -1.43
C VAL A 124 2.26 12.17 -2.67
N SER A 125 1.31 12.48 -3.54
CA SER A 125 1.27 11.91 -4.90
C SER A 125 1.93 12.85 -5.90
N ARG A 126 2.39 12.31 -7.03
CA ARG A 126 2.98 13.11 -8.09
C ARG A 126 2.39 12.74 -9.44
N ASP A 127 2.26 13.74 -10.30
CA ASP A 127 1.84 13.56 -11.68
C ASP A 127 2.35 14.69 -12.55
N ARG A 128 2.22 14.56 -13.87
CA ARG A 128 2.71 15.51 -14.84
C ARG A 128 1.57 16.32 -15.46
N TYR A 129 1.55 17.62 -15.13
CA TYR A 129 0.48 18.55 -15.53
C TYR A 129 0.87 19.34 -16.76
N LEU A 130 -0.08 19.50 -17.70
CA LEU A 130 0.09 20.31 -18.90
C LEU A 130 -0.52 21.69 -18.72
N PHE A 131 0.28 22.71 -18.93
CA PHE A 131 -0.16 24.11 -18.97
C PHE A 131 0.00 24.68 -20.37
N THR A 132 -1.05 25.31 -20.88
CA THR A 132 -1.05 25.93 -22.21
C THR A 132 -1.26 27.43 -22.11
N PRO A 133 -0.78 28.24 -23.08
CA PRO A 133 -1.03 29.66 -23.11
C PRO A 133 -2.52 30.00 -23.14
N GLY A 134 -2.91 30.88 -22.24
CA GLY A 134 -4.20 31.56 -22.28
C GLY A 134 -4.03 33.02 -22.73
N GLY A 135 -5.11 33.72 -22.92
CA GLY A 135 -5.05 35.12 -23.28
C GLY A 135 -4.35 35.99 -22.22
N ARG A 136 -3.63 37.04 -22.64
CA ARG A 136 -2.97 38.06 -21.79
C ARG A 136 -1.84 37.49 -20.92
N GLY A 137 -1.03 36.57 -21.46
CA GLY A 137 0.14 36.01 -20.76
C GLY A 137 -0.20 35.09 -19.60
N ARG A 138 -1.46 34.62 -19.48
CA ARG A 138 -1.88 33.66 -18.47
C ARG A 138 -1.71 32.23 -18.97
N LEU A 139 -1.46 31.31 -18.07
CA LEU A 139 -1.50 29.87 -18.35
C LEU A 139 -2.84 29.27 -17.92
N ARG A 140 -3.23 28.21 -18.61
CA ARG A 140 -4.41 27.40 -18.30
C ARG A 140 -3.99 25.94 -18.21
N LEU A 141 -4.60 25.22 -17.28
CA LEU A 141 -4.40 23.79 -17.09
C LEU A 141 -5.17 23.03 -18.18
N ALA A 142 -4.44 22.22 -18.94
CA ALA A 142 -4.97 21.43 -20.06
C ALA A 142 -5.02 19.92 -19.76
N SER A 143 -4.12 19.42 -18.92
CA SER A 143 -4.14 18.06 -18.38
C SER A 143 -3.55 18.03 -16.98
N VAL A 144 -3.93 17.02 -16.19
CA VAL A 144 -3.35 16.68 -14.90
C VAL A 144 -2.69 15.30 -14.93
N THR A 145 -2.62 14.68 -16.11
CA THR A 145 -2.10 13.34 -16.36
C THR A 145 -1.23 13.34 -17.62
N ASP A 146 -0.22 12.46 -17.64
CA ASP A 146 0.62 12.11 -18.80
C ASP A 146 0.89 10.60 -18.73
N GLU A 147 0.01 9.81 -19.32
CA GLU A 147 0.00 8.34 -19.27
C GLU A 147 1.38 7.71 -19.51
N ALA A 148 2.09 8.17 -20.55
CA ALA A 148 3.42 7.66 -20.86
C ALA A 148 4.48 8.04 -19.82
N TRP A 149 4.28 9.13 -19.08
CA TRP A 149 5.16 9.52 -17.98
C TRP A 149 4.79 8.77 -16.71
N GLU A 150 3.50 8.60 -16.43
CA GLU A 150 2.95 7.86 -15.28
C GLU A 150 3.44 6.41 -15.30
N GLU A 151 3.30 5.73 -16.43
CA GLU A 151 3.77 4.35 -16.64
C GLU A 151 5.27 4.20 -16.33
N ARG A 152 6.09 5.10 -16.87
CA ARG A 152 7.56 5.05 -16.66
C ARG A 152 7.99 5.41 -15.24
N ASN A 153 7.15 6.11 -14.47
CA ASN A 153 7.49 6.61 -13.14
C ASN A 153 6.73 5.91 -12.01
N GLY A 154 5.96 4.86 -12.32
CA GLY A 154 5.20 4.11 -11.35
C GLY A 154 4.23 5.00 -10.57
N VAL A 155 3.45 5.85 -11.27
CA VAL A 155 2.52 6.77 -10.61
C VAL A 155 1.28 6.03 -10.17
N LEU A 156 0.98 6.10 -8.87
CA LEU A 156 -0.25 5.58 -8.30
C LEU A 156 -1.35 6.63 -8.34
N ALA A 157 -2.37 6.39 -9.18
CA ALA A 157 -3.58 7.19 -9.15
C ALA A 157 -4.39 6.87 -7.88
N GLN A 158 -4.86 7.90 -7.19
CA GLN A 158 -5.79 7.71 -6.08
C GLN A 158 -7.21 7.42 -6.61
N PRO A 159 -8.12 6.80 -5.83
CA PRO A 159 -9.48 6.51 -6.30
C PRO A 159 -10.20 7.72 -6.90
N TRP A 160 -10.07 8.87 -6.29
CA TRP A 160 -10.67 10.13 -6.76
C TRP A 160 -10.03 10.75 -8.00
N ASP A 161 -8.84 10.31 -8.42
CA ASP A 161 -8.23 10.71 -9.68
C ASP A 161 -8.89 9.99 -10.87
N ARG A 162 -9.51 8.84 -10.63
CA ARG A 162 -10.11 7.97 -11.66
C ARG A 162 -11.59 8.26 -11.93
N GLY A 163 -12.29 8.84 -10.98
CA GLY A 163 -13.70 9.11 -11.14
C GLY A 163 -14.40 9.56 -9.86
N PRO A 164 -15.74 9.60 -9.87
CA PRO A 164 -16.51 9.89 -8.67
C PRO A 164 -16.32 8.81 -7.62
N VAL A 165 -16.26 9.20 -6.36
CA VAL A 165 -16.20 8.29 -5.21
C VAL A 165 -17.34 8.58 -4.25
N GLU A 166 -17.72 7.59 -3.46
CA GLU A 166 -18.62 7.75 -2.33
C GLU A 166 -17.86 7.51 -1.03
N VAL A 167 -17.92 8.48 -0.12
CA VAL A 167 -17.22 8.41 1.16
C VAL A 167 -18.20 8.01 2.26
N ARG A 168 -17.81 7.06 3.09
CA ARG A 168 -18.55 6.63 4.28
C ARG A 168 -17.59 6.56 5.45
N GLU A 169 -18.02 7.07 6.60
CA GLU A 169 -17.20 7.09 7.80
C GLU A 169 -17.92 6.42 8.96
N VAL A 170 -17.19 5.60 9.69
CA VAL A 170 -17.56 5.06 10.99
C VAL A 170 -16.38 5.22 11.95
N ALA A 171 -16.58 4.96 13.25
CA ALA A 171 -15.51 5.13 14.21
C ALA A 171 -14.24 4.35 13.83
N GLY A 172 -13.16 5.06 13.55
CA GLY A 172 -11.86 4.51 13.18
C GLY A 172 -11.70 4.09 11.70
N VAL A 173 -12.74 4.21 10.86
CA VAL A 173 -12.67 3.75 9.47
C VAL A 173 -13.25 4.77 8.52
N LEU A 174 -12.45 5.20 7.54
CA LEU A 174 -12.88 5.97 6.39
C LEU A 174 -12.91 5.06 5.16
N GLY A 175 -14.10 4.79 4.66
CA GLY A 175 -14.27 4.03 3.42
C GLY A 175 -14.44 4.94 2.21
N VAL A 176 -13.63 4.71 1.18
CA VAL A 176 -13.73 5.37 -0.12
C VAL A 176 -14.16 4.33 -1.15
N PHE A 177 -15.36 4.47 -1.65
CA PHE A 177 -16.03 3.50 -2.50
C PHE A 177 -16.17 4.02 -3.92
N ASP A 178 -15.95 3.16 -4.90
CA ASP A 178 -16.53 3.35 -6.21
C ASP A 178 -18.06 3.32 -6.09
N PRO A 179 -18.83 4.15 -6.83
CA PRO A 179 -20.29 4.13 -6.78
C PRO A 179 -20.91 2.74 -7.00
N ALA A 180 -20.26 1.87 -7.78
CA ALA A 180 -20.71 0.48 -7.99
C ALA A 180 -20.49 -0.41 -6.75
N ALA A 181 -19.55 -0.06 -5.88
CA ALA A 181 -19.18 -0.82 -4.67
C ALA A 181 -19.91 -0.36 -3.40
N VAL A 182 -20.56 0.81 -3.42
CA VAL A 182 -21.15 1.44 -2.22
C VAL A 182 -22.22 0.58 -1.54
N GLY A 183 -22.86 -0.32 -2.29
CA GLY A 183 -23.84 -1.26 -1.72
C GLY A 183 -23.27 -2.22 -0.67
N SER A 184 -21.94 -2.44 -0.65
CA SER A 184 -21.24 -3.27 0.34
C SER A 184 -20.66 -2.48 1.51
N ALA A 185 -20.82 -1.14 1.53
CA ALA A 185 -20.15 -0.25 2.48
C ALA A 185 -20.45 -0.61 3.95
N GLU A 186 -21.72 -0.80 4.31
CA GLU A 186 -22.10 -1.12 5.70
C GLU A 186 -21.43 -2.40 6.19
N ALA A 187 -21.50 -3.46 5.40
CA ALA A 187 -20.92 -4.75 5.76
C ALA A 187 -19.38 -4.69 5.84
N LEU A 188 -18.73 -3.98 4.91
CA LEU A 188 -17.28 -3.82 4.91
C LEU A 188 -16.81 -2.98 6.11
N LEU A 189 -17.40 -1.83 6.36
CA LEU A 189 -17.02 -0.97 7.47
C LEU A 189 -17.21 -1.66 8.81
N ALA A 190 -18.30 -2.43 8.98
CA ALA A 190 -18.52 -3.25 10.16
C ALA A 190 -17.45 -4.36 10.31
N SER A 191 -17.03 -4.98 9.20
CA SER A 191 -15.94 -5.96 9.17
C SER A 191 -14.62 -5.34 9.64
N VAL A 192 -14.28 -4.16 9.12
CA VAL A 192 -13.05 -3.44 9.51
C VAL A 192 -13.07 -3.03 10.98
N GLN A 193 -14.21 -2.54 11.49
CA GLN A 193 -14.33 -2.20 12.92
C GLN A 193 -14.15 -3.43 13.84
N ARG A 194 -14.72 -4.58 13.47
CA ARG A 194 -14.47 -5.83 14.21
C ARG A 194 -13.01 -6.23 14.13
N GLY A 195 -12.40 -6.15 12.94
CA GLY A 195 -11.00 -6.45 12.73
C GLY A 195 -10.06 -5.57 13.58
N ILE A 196 -10.32 -4.26 13.67
CA ILE A 196 -9.57 -3.36 14.55
C ILE A 196 -9.63 -3.83 16.01
N ALA A 197 -10.82 -4.23 16.48
CA ALA A 197 -10.96 -4.72 17.85
C ALA A 197 -10.23 -6.05 18.09
N ASP A 198 -10.36 -7.00 17.15
CA ASP A 198 -9.73 -8.32 17.23
C ASP A 198 -8.20 -8.21 17.20
N VAL A 199 -7.64 -7.46 16.25
CA VAL A 199 -6.21 -7.24 16.11
C VAL A 199 -5.64 -6.49 17.33
N SER A 200 -6.34 -5.45 17.81
CA SER A 200 -5.89 -4.70 19.01
C SER A 200 -5.90 -5.53 20.29
N ALA A 201 -6.62 -6.64 20.33
CA ALA A 201 -6.62 -7.55 21.47
C ALA A 201 -5.43 -8.53 21.46
N LEU A 202 -4.81 -8.77 20.31
CA LEU A 202 -3.75 -9.75 20.10
C LEU A 202 -2.38 -9.11 19.88
N VAL A 203 -2.31 -8.06 19.05
CA VAL A 203 -1.06 -7.37 18.71
C VAL A 203 -0.73 -6.36 19.83
N PRO A 204 0.44 -6.48 20.51
CA PRO A 204 0.74 -5.68 21.69
C PRO A 204 1.25 -4.27 21.37
N TYR A 205 1.39 -3.93 20.12
CA TYR A 205 1.92 -2.64 19.68
C TYR A 205 0.88 -1.52 19.77
N ASP A 206 1.35 -0.31 20.02
CA ASP A 206 0.52 0.88 19.94
C ASP A 206 0.46 1.34 18.48
N TRP A 207 -0.75 1.35 17.93
CA TRP A 207 -1.04 1.79 16.56
C TRP A 207 -2.31 2.64 16.53
N GLU A 208 -2.47 3.44 15.49
CA GLU A 208 -3.51 4.47 15.43
C GLU A 208 -4.95 3.93 15.51
N ARG A 209 -5.19 2.66 15.18
CA ARG A 209 -6.52 2.02 15.11
C ARG A 209 -7.48 2.79 14.22
N ARG A 210 -6.92 3.44 13.22
CA ARG A 210 -7.62 4.22 12.22
C ARG A 210 -7.06 3.87 10.85
N VAL A 211 -7.98 3.57 9.92
CA VAL A 211 -7.59 3.14 8.59
C VAL A 211 -8.48 3.77 7.52
N VAL A 212 -7.91 4.00 6.36
CA VAL A 212 -8.64 4.34 5.15
C VAL A 212 -8.75 3.09 4.30
N VAL A 213 -9.96 2.76 3.87
CA VAL A 213 -10.22 1.58 3.04
C VAL A 213 -10.70 2.00 1.67
N TYR A 214 -10.00 1.55 0.64
CA TYR A 214 -10.39 1.72 -0.75
C TYR A 214 -11.17 0.48 -1.22
N ALA A 215 -12.39 0.70 -1.68
CA ALA A 215 -13.27 -0.34 -2.21
C ALA A 215 -13.60 -0.03 -3.68
N PRO A 216 -12.70 -0.38 -4.63
CA PRO A 216 -12.93 -0.15 -6.05
C PRO A 216 -14.05 -1.06 -6.57
N GLY A 217 -14.79 -0.58 -7.57
CA GLY A 217 -15.86 -1.34 -8.22
C GLY A 217 -15.33 -2.32 -9.28
N ASP A 218 -14.11 -2.09 -9.77
CA ASP A 218 -13.45 -2.92 -10.77
C ASP A 218 -11.98 -3.18 -10.41
N THR A 219 -11.32 -4.03 -11.20
CA THR A 219 -9.91 -4.39 -11.01
C THR A 219 -8.93 -3.41 -11.65
N GLY A 220 -9.41 -2.39 -12.37
CA GLY A 220 -8.54 -1.44 -13.08
C GLY A 220 -7.69 -0.59 -12.13
N PHE A 221 -8.24 -0.24 -10.95
CA PHE A 221 -7.46 0.43 -9.90
C PHE A 221 -6.37 -0.49 -9.36
N LEU A 222 -6.71 -1.74 -9.07
CA LEU A 222 -5.78 -2.72 -8.52
C LEU A 222 -4.71 -3.14 -9.53
N ALA A 223 -5.03 -3.15 -10.82
CA ALA A 223 -4.05 -3.45 -11.86
C ALA A 223 -2.92 -2.41 -11.88
N SER A 224 -3.21 -1.14 -11.60
CA SER A 224 -2.18 -0.11 -11.45
C SER A 224 -1.30 -0.31 -10.20
N LEU A 225 -1.81 -0.98 -9.18
CA LEU A 225 -1.06 -1.35 -7.97
C LEU A 225 -0.21 -2.62 -8.20
N ALA A 226 -0.71 -3.57 -9.00
CA ALA A 226 -0.03 -4.84 -9.28
C ALA A 226 1.24 -4.69 -10.12
N GLU A 227 1.42 -3.59 -10.83
CA GLU A 227 2.66 -3.25 -11.55
C GLU A 227 3.79 -2.77 -10.63
N LEU A 228 3.50 -2.54 -9.37
CA LEU A 228 4.54 -2.26 -8.39
C LEU A 228 5.30 -3.54 -8.02
N PRO A 229 6.61 -3.46 -7.72
CA PRO A 229 7.37 -4.61 -7.28
C PRO A 229 6.70 -5.29 -6.07
N GLY A 230 6.30 -6.54 -6.22
CA GLY A 230 5.55 -7.29 -5.19
C GLY A 230 4.02 -7.20 -5.30
N GLY A 231 3.49 -6.54 -6.34
CA GLY A 231 2.06 -6.29 -6.48
C GLY A 231 1.19 -7.54 -6.52
N ASP A 232 0.44 -7.76 -5.47
CA ASP A 232 -0.73 -8.64 -5.42
C ASP A 232 -1.98 -7.81 -5.06
N PRO A 233 -3.15 -8.25 -5.52
CA PRO A 233 -4.35 -7.39 -5.64
C PRO A 233 -5.11 -7.03 -4.35
N ASP A 234 -4.67 -7.47 -3.20
CA ASP A 234 -5.22 -7.02 -1.91
C ASP A 234 -4.05 -6.36 -1.15
N LEU A 235 -3.98 -5.04 -1.09
CA LEU A 235 -2.77 -4.30 -0.77
C LEU A 235 -2.96 -3.35 0.40
N VAL A 236 -2.03 -3.36 1.35
CA VAL A 236 -1.82 -2.24 2.27
C VAL A 236 -0.87 -1.26 1.61
N LEU A 237 -1.32 -0.03 1.40
CA LEU A 237 -0.52 1.05 0.86
C LEU A 237 0.03 1.87 2.02
N ASP A 238 1.33 1.80 2.26
CA ASP A 238 2.02 2.69 3.18
C ASP A 238 2.68 3.83 2.38
N ASP A 239 2.19 5.04 2.56
CA ASP A 239 2.77 6.25 1.98
C ASP A 239 3.84 6.81 2.94
N ALA A 240 4.91 6.05 3.17
CA ALA A 240 6.04 6.49 3.97
C ALA A 240 6.98 7.41 3.17
N ASP A 241 7.29 8.58 3.74
CA ASP A 241 8.46 9.36 3.33
C ASP A 241 9.69 8.72 4.02
N PRO A 242 10.74 8.31 3.28
CA PRO A 242 11.93 7.70 3.90
C PRO A 242 12.51 8.60 5.00
N GLY A 243 12.30 8.23 6.26
CA GLY A 243 12.81 8.93 7.43
C GLY A 243 11.79 9.65 8.31
N SER A 244 10.49 9.65 8.02
CA SER A 244 9.46 10.36 8.80
C SER A 244 8.37 9.49 9.43
N GLY A 245 8.43 8.16 9.28
CA GLY A 245 7.31 7.28 9.62
C GLY A 245 6.20 7.31 8.57
N SER A 246 5.22 6.42 8.69
CA SER A 246 4.09 6.37 7.77
C SER A 246 3.29 7.66 7.78
N ALA A 247 3.08 8.25 6.61
CA ALA A 247 2.23 9.45 6.48
C ALA A 247 0.74 9.10 6.64
N GLY A 248 0.33 7.91 6.17
CA GLY A 248 -1.02 7.39 6.28
C GLY A 248 -1.12 6.00 5.68
N VAL A 249 -1.99 5.18 6.25
CA VAL A 249 -2.18 3.79 5.83
C VAL A 249 -3.48 3.65 5.03
N ARG A 250 -3.41 2.93 3.92
CA ARG A 250 -4.53 2.63 3.04
C ARG A 250 -4.63 1.12 2.84
N ILE A 251 -5.82 0.57 2.98
CA ILE A 251 -6.11 -0.83 2.61
C ILE A 251 -6.93 -0.80 1.33
N ALA A 252 -6.42 -1.36 0.25
CA ALA A 252 -7.13 -1.51 -1.00
C ALA A 252 -7.67 -2.94 -1.13
N LEU A 253 -8.99 -3.10 -1.21
CA LEU A 253 -9.63 -4.42 -1.28
C LEU A 253 -10.02 -4.78 -2.71
N HIS A 254 -9.69 -6.00 -3.11
CA HIS A 254 -10.13 -6.54 -4.40
C HIS A 254 -11.67 -6.61 -4.46
N PRO A 255 -12.34 -6.19 -5.55
CA PRO A 255 -13.81 -6.19 -5.68
C PRO A 255 -14.47 -7.53 -5.34
N ARG A 256 -13.82 -8.66 -5.64
CA ARG A 256 -14.30 -10.00 -5.27
C ARG A 256 -14.51 -10.17 -3.75
N MET A 257 -13.77 -9.41 -2.92
CA MET A 257 -13.88 -9.51 -1.46
C MET A 257 -15.12 -8.79 -0.93
N LEU A 258 -15.64 -7.82 -1.68
CA LEU A 258 -16.86 -7.09 -1.34
C LEU A 258 -18.11 -8.00 -1.40
N THR A 259 -18.06 -9.07 -2.19
CA THR A 259 -19.15 -10.05 -2.39
C THR A 259 -18.91 -11.39 -1.68
N ARG A 260 -17.79 -11.54 -0.96
CA ARG A 260 -17.49 -12.75 -0.18
C ARG A 260 -18.37 -12.85 1.05
N GLU A 261 -18.50 -14.09 1.55
CA GLU A 261 -19.11 -14.37 2.86
C GLU A 261 -18.37 -13.61 3.97
N ASP A 262 -19.11 -13.18 4.98
CA ASP A 262 -18.61 -12.33 6.06
C ASP A 262 -17.37 -12.92 6.75
N ALA A 263 -17.35 -14.23 7.03
CA ALA A 263 -16.22 -14.87 7.70
C ALA A 263 -14.91 -14.79 6.90
N ALA A 264 -14.98 -14.96 5.56
CA ALA A 264 -13.80 -14.87 4.70
C ALA A 264 -13.30 -13.42 4.58
N ARG A 265 -14.23 -12.46 4.49
CA ARG A 265 -13.90 -11.03 4.48
C ARG A 265 -13.32 -10.58 5.82
N ASP A 266 -13.93 -10.97 6.94
CA ASP A 266 -13.46 -10.64 8.28
C ASP A 266 -12.05 -11.19 8.53
N ARG A 267 -11.74 -12.40 8.03
CA ARG A 267 -10.41 -12.99 8.13
C ARG A 267 -9.37 -12.17 7.35
N LEU A 268 -9.67 -11.83 6.08
CA LEU A 268 -8.77 -11.00 5.28
C LEU A 268 -8.54 -9.63 5.93
N VAL A 269 -9.62 -8.97 6.36
CA VAL A 269 -9.51 -7.66 7.02
C VAL A 269 -8.62 -7.72 8.27
N ARG A 270 -8.72 -8.78 9.10
CA ARG A 270 -7.82 -8.95 10.24
C ARG A 270 -6.37 -9.17 9.81
N HIS A 271 -6.16 -9.91 8.72
CA HIS A 271 -4.83 -10.12 8.14
C HIS A 271 -4.19 -8.79 7.78
N GLU A 272 -4.86 -7.96 6.95
CA GLU A 272 -4.38 -6.64 6.54
C GLU A 272 -4.15 -5.70 7.73
N LEU A 273 -5.08 -5.67 8.67
CA LEU A 273 -4.95 -4.86 9.87
C LEU A 273 -3.80 -5.29 10.77
N THR A 274 -3.34 -6.53 10.67
CA THR A 274 -2.17 -7.01 11.40
C THR A 274 -0.90 -6.35 10.86
N HIS A 275 -0.74 -6.27 9.54
CA HIS A 275 0.37 -5.52 8.92
C HIS A 275 0.32 -4.04 9.31
N VAL A 276 -0.86 -3.42 9.30
CA VAL A 276 -1.05 -2.04 9.79
C VAL A 276 -0.60 -1.90 11.25
N ALA A 277 -0.92 -2.87 12.11
CA ALA A 277 -0.58 -2.83 13.51
C ALA A 277 0.91 -3.11 13.79
N LEU A 278 1.57 -3.91 12.94
CA LEU A 278 3.02 -4.10 12.97
C LEU A 278 3.75 -2.81 12.54
N GLY A 279 3.21 -2.08 11.57
CA GLY A 279 3.78 -0.83 11.07
C GLY A 279 5.19 -1.03 10.52
N LEU A 280 6.14 -0.15 10.85
CA LEU A 280 7.53 -0.24 10.37
C LEU A 280 8.26 -1.52 10.78
N ARG A 281 7.79 -2.24 11.82
CA ARG A 281 8.35 -3.54 12.22
C ARG A 281 8.12 -4.60 11.16
N ASP A 282 7.07 -4.46 10.37
CA ASP A 282 6.75 -5.38 9.29
C ASP A 282 7.88 -5.49 8.25
N ASP A 283 8.52 -4.36 7.94
CA ASP A 283 9.67 -4.29 7.03
C ASP A 283 10.97 -4.87 7.62
N ALA A 284 11.03 -5.01 8.93
CA ALA A 284 12.22 -5.47 9.63
C ALA A 284 12.29 -7.00 9.77
N VAL A 285 11.19 -7.70 9.52
CA VAL A 285 11.07 -9.15 9.71
C VAL A 285 11.06 -9.90 8.37
N PRO A 286 11.51 -11.17 8.31
CA PRO A 286 11.34 -12.01 7.11
C PRO A 286 9.88 -12.15 6.74
N VAL A 287 9.56 -12.17 5.44
CA VAL A 287 8.18 -12.24 4.93
C VAL A 287 7.42 -13.43 5.52
N TRP A 288 8.08 -14.59 5.71
CA TRP A 288 7.41 -15.74 6.34
C TRP A 288 6.92 -15.46 7.76
N LEU A 289 7.62 -14.59 8.52
CA LEU A 289 7.21 -14.26 9.89
C LEU A 289 6.10 -13.23 9.89
N SER A 290 6.22 -12.20 9.08
CA SER A 290 5.19 -11.16 8.88
C SER A 290 3.86 -11.80 8.47
N GLU A 291 3.85 -12.53 7.37
CA GLU A 291 2.67 -13.21 6.83
C GLU A 291 2.15 -14.31 7.76
N GLY A 292 3.08 -15.01 8.42
CA GLY A 292 2.72 -16.03 9.40
C GLY A 292 1.99 -15.45 10.60
N ILE A 293 2.42 -14.29 11.11
CA ILE A 293 1.75 -13.56 12.19
C ILE A 293 0.39 -13.05 11.71
N ALA A 294 0.31 -12.47 10.52
CA ALA A 294 -0.95 -11.96 9.96
C ALA A 294 -1.99 -13.09 9.79
N GLU A 295 -1.57 -14.24 9.28
CA GLU A 295 -2.43 -15.43 9.20
C GLU A 295 -2.83 -15.96 10.59
N TRP A 296 -1.89 -16.01 11.55
CA TRP A 296 -2.14 -16.47 12.92
C TRP A 296 -3.15 -15.56 13.64
N VAL A 297 -2.95 -14.25 13.60
CA VAL A 297 -3.88 -13.25 14.18
C VAL A 297 -5.24 -13.34 13.50
N SER A 298 -5.26 -13.43 12.15
CA SER A 298 -6.51 -13.48 11.39
C SER A 298 -7.38 -14.70 11.72
N ALA A 299 -6.72 -15.82 12.05
CA ALA A 299 -7.38 -17.09 12.37
C ALA A 299 -7.73 -17.24 13.86
N ALA A 300 -7.12 -16.48 14.76
CA ALA A 300 -7.30 -16.62 16.19
C ALA A 300 -8.76 -16.57 16.68
N PRO A 301 -9.65 -15.67 16.18
CA PRO A 301 -11.05 -15.63 16.57
C PRO A 301 -11.89 -16.79 16.01
N LEU A 302 -11.37 -17.58 15.06
CA LEU A 302 -12.10 -18.66 14.44
C LEU A 302 -12.05 -19.92 15.29
N ALA A 303 -13.18 -20.65 15.36
CA ALA A 303 -13.20 -21.99 15.93
C ALA A 303 -12.24 -22.90 15.11
N PRO A 304 -11.59 -23.89 15.74
CA PRO A 304 -10.61 -24.75 15.06
C PRO A 304 -11.13 -25.40 13.77
N GLU A 305 -12.42 -25.79 13.75
CA GLU A 305 -13.10 -26.37 12.58
C GLU A 305 -13.32 -25.39 11.42
N ASP A 306 -13.32 -24.08 11.69
CA ASP A 306 -13.51 -23.01 10.70
C ASP A 306 -12.19 -22.46 10.15
N ARG A 307 -11.07 -22.91 10.71
CA ARG A 307 -9.71 -22.52 10.28
C ARG A 307 -9.33 -23.25 9.00
N ALA A 308 -9.80 -22.75 7.86
CA ALA A 308 -9.52 -23.36 6.56
C ALA A 308 -8.06 -23.22 6.17
N LEU A 309 -7.45 -24.32 5.76
CA LEU A 309 -6.12 -24.39 5.16
C LEU A 309 -6.23 -24.71 3.66
N SER A 310 -5.31 -24.17 2.84
CA SER A 310 -5.27 -24.51 1.42
C SER A 310 -4.85 -25.95 1.18
N THR A 311 -5.44 -26.59 0.18
CA THR A 311 -4.99 -27.91 -0.26
C THR A 311 -3.53 -27.89 -0.69
N ALA A 312 -3.07 -26.80 -1.34
CA ALA A 312 -1.70 -26.63 -1.75
C ALA A 312 -0.73 -26.64 -0.55
N SER A 313 -1.08 -25.96 0.57
CA SER A 313 -0.27 -25.96 1.79
C SER A 313 -0.13 -27.38 2.37
N LEU A 314 -1.22 -28.13 2.45
CA LEU A 314 -1.20 -29.48 3.00
C LEU A 314 -0.41 -30.47 2.12
N VAL A 315 -0.55 -30.36 0.79
CA VAL A 315 0.22 -31.18 -0.15
C VAL A 315 1.70 -30.85 -0.01
N ALA A 316 2.08 -29.58 -0.06
CA ALA A 316 3.48 -29.16 0.06
C ALA A 316 4.10 -29.59 1.41
N ALA A 317 3.34 -29.52 2.52
CA ALA A 317 3.81 -29.98 3.80
C ALA A 317 4.09 -31.51 3.82
N ARG A 318 3.22 -32.32 3.23
CA ARG A 318 3.37 -33.79 3.14
C ARG A 318 4.56 -34.17 2.27
N ASP A 319 4.66 -33.56 1.10
CA ASP A 319 5.75 -33.84 0.15
C ASP A 319 7.10 -33.41 0.75
N GLY A 320 7.19 -32.22 1.32
CA GLY A 320 8.40 -31.73 1.97
C GLY A 320 8.84 -32.56 3.19
N LEU A 321 7.88 -33.13 3.94
CA LEU A 321 8.21 -34.09 5.02
C LEU A 321 8.74 -35.40 4.48
N ALA A 322 8.22 -35.88 3.34
CA ALA A 322 8.63 -37.12 2.72
C ALA A 322 10.00 -37.01 2.04
N GLU A 323 10.28 -35.92 1.37
CA GLU A 323 11.50 -35.65 0.61
C GLU A 323 12.66 -35.14 1.49
N GLY A 324 12.36 -34.54 2.63
CA GLY A 324 13.35 -34.09 3.60
C GLY A 324 14.02 -32.74 3.32
N GLY A 325 13.54 -31.98 2.34
CA GLY A 325 14.10 -30.67 1.91
C GLY A 325 13.34 -29.44 2.41
N LEU A 326 12.57 -29.53 3.48
CA LEU A 326 11.71 -28.45 3.94
C LEU A 326 12.50 -27.36 4.68
N ASP A 327 12.30 -26.11 4.28
CA ASP A 327 12.81 -24.91 4.94
C ASP A 327 11.73 -23.83 4.98
N MET A 328 11.93 -22.78 5.80
CA MET A 328 11.05 -21.63 5.75
C MET A 328 11.19 -20.90 4.41
N PRO A 329 10.08 -20.40 3.85
CA PRO A 329 10.12 -19.69 2.57
C PRO A 329 11.01 -18.45 2.66
N PRO A 330 11.88 -18.21 1.67
CA PRO A 330 12.65 -16.98 1.60
C PRO A 330 11.75 -15.78 1.30
N SER A 331 12.17 -14.59 1.72
CA SER A 331 11.44 -13.34 1.43
C SER A 331 11.39 -13.07 -0.08
N ASP A 332 12.50 -13.32 -0.78
CA ASP A 332 12.53 -13.21 -2.24
C ASP A 332 11.72 -14.34 -2.89
N GLY A 333 10.78 -13.96 -3.75
CA GLY A 333 9.89 -14.90 -4.45
C GLY A 333 8.80 -15.54 -3.59
N PHE A 334 8.58 -15.07 -2.36
CA PHE A 334 7.54 -15.58 -1.45
C PHE A 334 6.16 -15.65 -2.12
N ASN A 335 5.81 -14.64 -2.89
CA ASN A 335 4.54 -14.48 -3.59
C ASN A 335 4.52 -15.08 -5.01
N GLY A 336 5.49 -15.92 -5.33
CA GLY A 336 5.57 -16.63 -6.61
C GLY A 336 4.57 -17.79 -6.73
N GLU A 337 4.90 -18.75 -7.60
CA GLU A 337 4.02 -19.91 -7.90
C GLU A 337 3.68 -20.76 -6.68
N THR A 338 4.52 -20.77 -5.65
CA THR A 338 4.34 -21.52 -4.40
C THR A 338 3.68 -20.72 -3.29
N SER A 339 3.24 -19.49 -3.56
CA SER A 339 2.69 -18.57 -2.55
C SER A 339 1.69 -19.22 -1.60
N GLY A 340 0.69 -19.95 -2.11
CA GLY A 340 -0.31 -20.61 -1.29
C GLY A 340 0.26 -21.65 -0.32
N ALA A 341 1.39 -22.30 -0.66
CA ALA A 341 2.10 -23.19 0.24
C ALA A 341 2.92 -22.41 1.25
N ASN A 342 3.55 -21.30 0.84
CA ASN A 342 4.35 -20.43 1.67
C ASN A 342 3.52 -19.82 2.81
N TYR A 343 2.34 -19.25 2.50
CA TYR A 343 1.40 -18.74 3.50
C TYR A 343 1.00 -19.78 4.53
N GLY A 344 0.64 -20.98 4.06
CA GLY A 344 0.25 -22.06 4.98
C GLY A 344 1.39 -22.50 5.89
N LEU A 345 2.62 -22.65 5.36
CA LEU A 345 3.78 -23.03 6.14
C LEU A 345 4.13 -21.94 7.17
N SER A 346 4.07 -20.67 6.77
CA SER A 346 4.31 -19.51 7.63
C SER A 346 3.32 -19.42 8.78
N TRP A 347 2.02 -19.55 8.50
CA TRP A 347 1.00 -19.65 9.55
C TRP A 347 1.31 -20.73 10.57
N TRP A 348 1.54 -21.97 10.06
CA TRP A 348 1.79 -23.12 10.94
C TRP A 348 3.15 -23.09 11.64
N ALA A 349 4.10 -22.29 11.13
CA ALA A 349 5.33 -21.97 11.85
C ALA A 349 5.02 -21.11 13.09
N CYS A 350 4.15 -20.10 12.97
CA CYS A 350 3.69 -19.32 14.12
C CYS A 350 2.88 -20.17 15.12
N GLU A 351 1.99 -21.06 14.65
CA GLU A 351 1.28 -22.01 15.51
C GLU A 351 2.24 -22.96 16.24
N ALA A 352 3.30 -23.41 15.58
CA ALA A 352 4.30 -24.28 16.22
C ALA A 352 5.16 -23.53 17.26
N LEU A 353 5.48 -22.27 16.99
CA LEU A 353 6.20 -21.40 17.92
C LEU A 353 5.33 -21.09 19.16
N THR A 354 4.11 -20.65 18.97
CA THR A 354 3.19 -20.29 20.07
C THR A 354 2.82 -21.51 20.91
N THR A 355 2.62 -22.68 20.27
CA THR A 355 2.39 -23.94 20.99
C THR A 355 3.56 -24.34 21.87
N ALA A 356 4.79 -24.09 21.43
CA ALA A 356 5.99 -24.52 22.14
C ALA A 356 6.51 -23.54 23.21
N TYR A 357 6.31 -22.23 22.95
CA TYR A 357 6.94 -21.15 23.73
C TYR A 357 5.94 -20.11 24.27
N GLY A 358 4.66 -20.21 23.93
CA GLY A 358 3.63 -19.20 24.25
C GLY A 358 3.60 -18.06 23.23
N ASP A 359 2.52 -17.29 23.22
CA ASP A 359 2.24 -16.26 22.19
C ASP A 359 3.27 -15.12 22.18
N GLU A 360 3.86 -14.82 23.33
CA GLU A 360 4.89 -13.78 23.49
C GLU A 360 6.14 -14.00 22.63
N VAL A 361 6.38 -15.24 22.17
CA VAL A 361 7.54 -15.55 21.33
C VAL A 361 7.50 -14.81 19.99
N LEU A 362 6.32 -14.65 19.40
CA LEU A 362 6.17 -13.96 18.13
C LEU A 362 6.58 -12.49 18.26
N TRP A 363 6.10 -11.83 19.28
CA TRP A 363 6.38 -10.41 19.53
C TRP A 363 7.84 -10.18 19.92
N THR A 364 8.44 -11.11 20.69
CA THR A 364 9.88 -11.07 21.02
C THR A 364 10.73 -11.19 19.76
N LEU A 365 10.36 -12.07 18.80
CA LEU A 365 11.08 -12.19 17.53
C LEU A 365 10.97 -10.90 16.71
N VAL A 366 9.79 -10.31 16.64
CA VAL A 366 9.58 -9.04 15.93
C VAL A 366 10.41 -7.91 16.55
N ASP A 367 10.38 -7.75 17.87
CA ASP A 367 11.13 -6.69 18.57
C ASP A 367 12.66 -6.83 18.40
N ASP A 368 13.17 -8.06 18.45
CA ASP A 368 14.60 -8.31 18.25
C ASP A 368 15.05 -8.03 16.82
N LEU A 369 14.20 -8.35 15.84
CA LEU A 369 14.46 -8.11 14.42
C LEU A 369 14.38 -6.62 14.08
N ASP A 370 13.40 -5.91 14.64
CA ASP A 370 13.28 -4.44 14.52
C ASP A 370 14.52 -3.75 15.08
N ALA A 371 14.96 -4.12 16.29
CA ALA A 371 16.18 -3.58 16.89
C ALA A 371 17.43 -3.91 16.05
N ALA A 372 17.49 -5.09 15.42
CA ALA A 372 18.60 -5.47 14.55
C ALA A 372 18.57 -4.68 13.22
N ALA A 373 17.39 -4.39 12.67
CA ALA A 373 17.22 -3.59 11.46
C ALA A 373 17.62 -2.12 11.69
N GLU A 374 17.37 -1.55 12.87
CA GLU A 374 17.84 -0.22 13.25
C GLU A 374 19.38 -0.12 13.18
N VAL A 375 20.09 -1.17 13.61
CA VAL A 375 21.56 -1.23 13.52
C VAL A 375 22.04 -1.26 12.07
N VAL A 376 21.33 -1.97 11.19
CA VAL A 376 21.63 -2.03 9.74
C VAL A 376 21.42 -0.67 9.10
N SER A 377 20.27 -0.04 9.37
CA SER A 377 19.93 1.30 8.88
C SER A 377 20.91 2.38 9.33
N ALA A 378 21.40 2.29 10.57
CA ALA A 378 22.43 3.20 11.09
C ALA A 378 23.78 3.10 10.35
N ARG A 379 24.01 2.00 9.62
CA ARG A 379 25.20 1.82 8.75
C ARG A 379 24.98 2.30 7.32
N GLY A 380 23.76 2.70 6.98
CA GLY A 380 23.38 3.21 5.65
C GLY A 380 22.86 2.11 4.70
N ASP A 381 22.64 0.90 5.18
CA ASP A 381 22.01 -0.17 4.41
C ASP A 381 20.47 -0.11 4.53
N ALA A 382 19.76 -0.66 3.54
CA ALA A 382 18.31 -0.76 3.59
C ALA A 382 17.86 -1.68 4.74
N PRO A 383 16.77 -1.38 5.48
CA PRO A 383 16.27 -2.20 6.59
C PRO A 383 16.07 -3.68 6.24
N GLY A 384 15.56 -3.96 5.03
CA GLY A 384 15.33 -5.31 4.51
C GLY A 384 16.61 -6.06 4.06
N ALA A 385 17.78 -5.41 4.00
CA ALA A 385 19.01 -6.07 3.56
C ALA A 385 19.38 -7.23 4.50
N GLY A 386 19.48 -8.45 3.97
CA GLY A 386 19.83 -9.66 4.74
C GLY A 386 18.77 -10.05 5.79
N VAL A 387 17.50 -9.77 5.54
CA VAL A 387 16.39 -10.00 6.49
C VAL A 387 16.23 -11.49 6.82
N ASP A 388 16.38 -12.37 5.84
CA ASP A 388 16.23 -13.83 6.05
C ASP A 388 17.36 -14.40 6.92
N GLU A 389 18.60 -13.97 6.71
CA GLU A 389 19.74 -14.35 7.53
C GLU A 389 19.58 -13.88 8.96
N ARG A 390 19.18 -12.62 9.17
CA ARG A 390 18.88 -12.09 10.50
C ARG A 390 17.74 -12.85 11.16
N GLY A 391 16.69 -13.17 10.40
CA GLY A 391 15.57 -13.97 10.88
C GLY A 391 16.00 -15.33 11.38
N ALA A 392 16.88 -16.03 10.63
CA ALA A 392 17.42 -17.31 11.03
C ALA A 392 18.29 -17.20 12.30
N GLU A 393 19.12 -16.17 12.42
CA GLU A 393 19.95 -15.92 13.58
C GLU A 393 19.13 -15.65 14.85
N VAL A 394 18.15 -14.74 14.77
CA VAL A 394 17.28 -14.38 15.90
C VAL A 394 16.42 -15.57 16.31
N LEU A 395 15.84 -16.31 15.36
CA LEU A 395 15.10 -17.54 15.63
C LEU A 395 15.96 -18.54 16.41
N ALA A 396 17.19 -18.80 15.95
CA ALA A 396 18.10 -19.72 16.60
C ALA A 396 18.49 -19.25 18.01
N GLN A 397 18.73 -17.97 18.20
CA GLN A 397 19.08 -17.40 19.53
C GLN A 397 17.93 -17.52 20.52
N ARG A 398 16.69 -17.30 20.10
CA ARG A 398 15.52 -17.31 21.00
C ARG A 398 14.94 -18.68 21.26
N THR A 399 15.01 -19.57 20.28
CA THR A 399 14.30 -20.86 20.32
C THR A 399 15.24 -22.07 20.24
N GLY A 400 16.49 -21.89 19.82
CA GLY A 400 17.42 -22.97 19.50
C GLY A 400 17.08 -23.71 18.20
N LEU A 401 16.15 -23.22 17.38
CA LEU A 401 15.71 -23.86 16.14
C LEU A 401 16.41 -23.25 14.94
N ALA A 402 16.83 -24.11 14.00
CA ALA A 402 17.08 -23.67 12.64
C ALA A 402 15.74 -23.48 11.88
N THR A 403 15.74 -22.70 10.81
CA THR A 403 14.55 -22.48 9.94
C THR A 403 14.02 -23.81 9.39
N THR A 404 14.90 -24.74 8.99
CA THR A 404 14.55 -26.10 8.59
C THR A 404 13.86 -26.93 9.68
N ASP A 405 14.23 -26.74 10.93
CA ASP A 405 13.60 -27.43 12.05
C ASP A 405 12.22 -26.86 12.37
N LEU A 406 12.09 -25.54 12.29
CA LEU A 406 10.80 -24.86 12.41
C LEU A 406 9.85 -25.31 11.29
N ALA A 407 10.28 -25.28 10.04
CA ALA A 407 9.49 -25.70 8.89
C ALA A 407 8.99 -27.16 9.05
N ARG A 408 9.85 -28.08 9.49
CA ARG A 408 9.44 -29.46 9.77
C ARG A 408 8.45 -29.58 10.92
N ARG A 409 8.59 -28.78 11.98
CA ARG A 409 7.61 -28.76 13.10
C ARG A 409 6.27 -28.24 12.62
N ALA A 410 6.27 -27.13 11.88
CA ALA A 410 5.08 -26.56 11.27
C ALA A 410 4.34 -27.55 10.37
N ALA A 411 5.05 -28.18 9.44
CA ALA A 411 4.49 -29.18 8.54
C ALA A 411 3.91 -30.40 9.27
N ARG A 412 4.60 -30.90 10.30
CA ARG A 412 4.07 -32.02 11.12
C ARG A 412 2.80 -31.64 11.86
N LEU A 413 2.75 -30.46 12.44
CA LEU A 413 1.58 -29.96 13.15
C LEU A 413 0.41 -29.76 12.19
N MET A 414 0.66 -29.18 11.01
CA MET A 414 -0.32 -29.01 9.94
C MET A 414 -0.91 -30.35 9.48
N VAL A 415 -0.05 -31.35 9.21
CA VAL A 415 -0.48 -32.70 8.77
C VAL A 415 -1.23 -33.43 9.89
N ALA A 416 -0.82 -33.26 11.15
CA ALA A 416 -1.53 -33.85 12.29
C ALA A 416 -2.92 -33.26 12.48
N THR A 417 -3.11 -31.99 12.16
CA THR A 417 -4.40 -31.29 12.33
C THR A 417 -5.37 -31.55 11.17
N TYR A 418 -4.88 -31.54 9.92
CA TYR A 418 -5.72 -31.62 8.72
C TYR A 418 -5.50 -32.89 7.89
N GLY A 419 -4.48 -33.67 8.23
CA GLY A 419 -4.22 -34.93 7.54
C GLY A 419 -5.22 -36.02 7.96
N PRO A 420 -5.60 -36.96 7.05
CA PRO A 420 -6.33 -38.14 7.41
C PRO A 420 -5.46 -39.08 8.26
#